data_5a5308adecf6dd5ef40ebc5d128825f3
#
_entry.id   5a5308adecf6dd5ef40ebc5d128825f3
#
_cell.length_a   1.000
_cell.length_b   1.000
_cell.length_c   1.000
_cell.angle_alpha   90.00
_cell.angle_beta   90.00
_cell.angle_gamma   90.00
#
_symmetry.space_group_name_H-M   'P 1'
#
loop_
_entity.id
_entity.type
_entity.pdbx_description
1 polymer ?
#
loop_
_entity_poly.entity_id
_entity_poly.type
_entity_poly.pdbx_seq_one_letter_code
_entity_poly.pdbx_strand_id
1 'polypeptide(L)'
;MRLRRILFASIAIIAGDLAVNAQEVTVKVGTVRSISTATILWGVEKGYFKEHGINVVTETLDTAANSIALLAQNQLQLVEGGISAGYFNALEKHLPVTMVLDRVSSPLGHNLMLRPDLKGQITQLRQLKGKTIATNGQGAVSTYEVGKLLESDGLTLNDVDIKVIPFTQYAVAFNNRAIDAAITIPPFTAQLLEGGHAVNFKDPDDVVKPHPLTIAVSMINTDFASANQEFIRNYYLAYLRAIRDYCQAYHGGSIRAAFIELAIRSGTETRPELLHKYPWPARSPNGTIHVASMLDMQAWFHTNRMSNAEFPADRVVDKSYVDYALGKLPPFVLENKQSTLAGCR
;
A
#
# COMPACT_ATOMS: atom_id res chain seq x y z
N MET A 1 -20.99 88.54 12.56
CA MET A 1 -20.89 87.40 11.59
C MET A 1 -19.89 86.41 12.17
N ARG A 2 -20.37 85.24 12.67
CA ARG A 2 -19.51 84.16 13.16
C ARG A 2 -19.62 83.00 12.21
N LEU A 3 -18.52 82.70 11.47
CA LEU A 3 -18.42 81.53 10.63
C LEU A 3 -18.22 80.26 11.46
N ARG A 4 -19.18 79.32 11.36
CA ARG A 4 -19.04 77.91 11.85
C ARG A 4 -18.26 77.10 10.87
N ARG A 5 -17.09 76.60 11.21
CA ARG A 5 -16.35 75.57 10.50
C ARG A 5 -16.94 74.21 10.83
N ILE A 6 -17.47 73.51 9.86
CA ILE A 6 -17.91 72.09 9.94
C ILE A 6 -16.69 71.24 9.63
N LEU A 7 -16.23 70.46 10.65
CA LEU A 7 -15.21 69.43 10.44
C LEU A 7 -15.90 68.14 9.92
N PHE A 8 -15.59 67.71 8.72
CA PHE A 8 -15.90 66.36 8.23
C PHE A 8 -14.84 65.39 8.74
N ALA A 9 -15.23 64.47 9.66
CA ALA A 9 -14.38 63.38 10.08
C ALA A 9 -14.59 62.22 9.07
N SER A 10 -13.58 61.94 8.26
CA SER A 10 -13.55 60.77 7.37
C SER A 10 -13.22 59.54 8.20
N ILE A 11 -14.19 58.62 8.37
CA ILE A 11 -13.98 57.30 8.97
C ILE A 11 -13.37 56.44 7.89
N ALA A 12 -12.08 56.13 7.98
CA ALA A 12 -11.43 55.09 7.18
C ALA A 12 -11.82 53.73 7.77
N ILE A 13 -12.64 52.99 7.05
CA ILE A 13 -12.93 51.58 7.34
C ILE A 13 -11.68 50.79 6.92
N ILE A 14 -10.87 50.35 7.86
CA ILE A 14 -9.79 49.41 7.66
C ILE A 14 -10.49 48.05 7.54
N ALA A 15 -10.70 47.57 6.32
CA ALA A 15 -11.02 46.20 6.04
C ALA A 15 -9.78 45.36 6.38
N GLY A 16 -9.69 44.89 7.60
CA GLY A 16 -8.70 43.87 7.95
C GLY A 16 -9.04 42.59 7.26
N ASP A 17 -8.20 42.14 6.30
CA ASP A 17 -8.20 40.78 5.83
C ASP A 17 -7.93 39.86 7.03
N LEU A 18 -9.00 39.32 7.59
CA LEU A 18 -8.90 38.16 8.47
C LEU A 18 -8.47 36.97 7.56
N ALA A 19 -7.15 36.84 7.42
CA ALA A 19 -6.59 35.57 6.97
C ALA A 19 -7.07 34.51 7.98
N VAL A 20 -8.13 33.79 7.61
CA VAL A 20 -8.53 32.59 8.30
C VAL A 20 -7.33 31.65 8.17
N ASN A 21 -6.54 31.53 9.24
CA ASN A 21 -5.56 30.49 9.36
C ASN A 21 -6.35 29.17 9.33
N ALA A 22 -6.50 28.60 8.13
CA ALA A 22 -7.09 27.27 7.98
C ALA A 22 -6.24 26.33 8.84
N GLN A 23 -6.83 25.76 9.87
CA GLN A 23 -6.17 24.84 10.76
C GLN A 23 -5.66 23.66 9.95
N GLU A 24 -4.33 23.53 9.82
CA GLU A 24 -3.70 22.43 9.14
C GLU A 24 -3.70 21.19 10.05
N VAL A 25 -4.22 20.07 9.54
CA VAL A 25 -4.22 18.80 10.28
C VAL A 25 -3.05 17.96 9.82
N THR A 26 -2.16 17.61 10.75
CA THR A 26 -1.06 16.68 10.45
C THR A 26 -1.53 15.25 10.57
N VAL A 27 -1.27 14.47 9.51
CA VAL A 27 -1.60 13.05 9.41
C VAL A 27 -0.30 12.26 9.25
N LYS A 28 0.03 11.45 10.25
CA LYS A 28 1.18 10.54 10.20
C LYS A 28 0.76 9.23 9.56
N VAL A 29 1.49 8.85 8.51
CA VAL A 29 1.19 7.68 7.69
C VAL A 29 2.35 6.71 7.73
N GLY A 30 2.13 5.53 8.32
CA GLY A 30 3.09 4.44 8.30
C GLY A 30 3.13 3.77 6.92
N THR A 31 4.31 3.60 6.34
CA THR A 31 4.48 2.99 5.01
C THR A 31 5.59 1.95 5.02
N VAL A 32 5.49 0.97 4.12
CA VAL A 32 6.60 0.05 3.84
C VAL A 32 7.30 0.50 2.56
N ARG A 33 8.63 0.44 2.50
CA ARG A 33 9.38 0.80 1.29
C ARG A 33 8.94 -0.06 0.11
N SER A 34 8.29 0.55 -0.86
CA SER A 34 7.81 -0.09 -2.10
C SER A 34 7.48 0.96 -3.14
N ILE A 35 7.44 0.58 -4.43
CA ILE A 35 7.03 1.50 -5.49
C ILE A 35 5.61 2.06 -5.28
N SER A 36 4.74 1.30 -4.62
CA SER A 36 3.39 1.76 -4.29
C SER A 36 3.37 2.91 -3.28
N THR A 37 4.41 3.09 -2.46
CA THR A 37 4.54 4.21 -1.52
C THR A 37 4.79 5.54 -2.25
N ALA A 38 5.42 5.52 -3.42
CA ALA A 38 5.61 6.73 -4.23
C ALA A 38 4.28 7.41 -4.58
N THR A 39 3.14 6.70 -4.55
CA THR A 39 1.82 7.29 -4.82
C THR A 39 1.42 8.33 -3.78
N ILE A 40 1.64 8.06 -2.49
CA ILE A 40 1.31 9.04 -1.45
C ILE A 40 2.25 10.23 -1.51
N LEU A 41 3.55 9.98 -1.75
CA LEU A 41 4.55 11.03 -1.94
C LEU A 41 4.24 11.90 -3.16
N TRP A 42 3.69 11.31 -4.23
CA TRP A 42 3.20 12.04 -5.39
C TRP A 42 2.07 12.99 -5.03
N GLY A 43 1.08 12.51 -4.28
CA GLY A 43 -0.02 13.35 -3.79
C GLY A 43 0.46 14.52 -2.92
N VAL A 44 1.50 14.30 -2.11
CA VAL A 44 2.16 15.37 -1.31
C VAL A 44 2.83 16.37 -2.24
N GLU A 45 3.65 15.91 -3.20
CA GLU A 45 4.38 16.78 -4.15
C GLU A 45 3.43 17.59 -5.03
N LYS A 46 2.32 16.99 -5.46
CA LYS A 46 1.29 17.67 -6.26
C LYS A 46 0.42 18.63 -5.45
N GLY A 47 0.58 18.65 -4.14
CA GLY A 47 -0.20 19.51 -3.25
C GLY A 47 -1.64 19.05 -3.02
N TYR A 48 -2.02 17.84 -3.45
CA TYR A 48 -3.40 17.35 -3.37
C TYR A 48 -3.93 17.31 -1.93
N PHE A 49 -3.10 16.95 -0.96
CA PHE A 49 -3.45 16.99 0.45
C PHE A 49 -3.49 18.43 0.99
N LYS A 50 -2.52 19.26 0.58
CA LYS A 50 -2.42 20.65 1.02
C LYS A 50 -3.61 21.51 0.59
N GLU A 51 -4.20 21.24 -0.59
CA GLU A 51 -5.43 21.88 -1.07
C GLU A 51 -6.58 21.76 -0.04
N HIS A 52 -6.52 20.77 0.86
CA HIS A 52 -7.51 20.48 1.89
C HIS A 52 -7.02 20.76 3.32
N GLY A 53 -5.92 21.49 3.49
CA GLY A 53 -5.36 21.79 4.81
C GLY A 53 -4.79 20.56 5.51
N ILE A 54 -4.29 19.56 4.76
CA ILE A 54 -3.74 18.32 5.30
C ILE A 54 -2.23 18.28 5.06
N ASN A 55 -1.48 18.17 6.17
CA ASN A 55 -0.04 17.92 6.16
C ASN A 55 0.22 16.43 6.35
N VAL A 56 0.73 15.75 5.34
CA VAL A 56 1.03 14.31 5.39
C VAL A 56 2.49 14.11 5.74
N VAL A 57 2.75 13.39 6.83
CA VAL A 57 4.08 12.98 7.27
C VAL A 57 4.19 11.46 7.14
N THR A 58 5.09 10.96 6.31
CA THR A 58 5.29 9.52 6.13
C THR A 58 6.38 8.99 7.05
N GLU A 59 6.11 7.86 7.71
CA GLU A 59 7.08 7.11 8.50
C GLU A 59 7.32 5.74 7.86
N THR A 60 8.59 5.42 7.54
CA THR A 60 8.95 4.13 6.96
C THR A 60 9.05 3.08 8.05
N LEU A 61 8.34 1.97 7.87
CA LEU A 61 8.30 0.82 8.77
C LEU A 61 9.01 -0.37 8.12
N ASP A 62 9.72 -1.16 8.90
CA ASP A 62 10.39 -2.36 8.41
C ASP A 62 9.39 -3.46 8.04
N THR A 63 8.29 -3.58 8.80
CA THR A 63 7.22 -4.55 8.56
C THR A 63 5.85 -3.93 8.84
N ALA A 64 4.82 -4.40 8.14
CA ALA A 64 3.44 -4.00 8.42
C ALA A 64 2.90 -4.61 9.73
N ALA A 65 3.52 -5.67 10.24
CA ALA A 65 3.01 -6.39 11.42
C ALA A 65 2.97 -5.50 12.69
N ASN A 66 4.01 -4.67 12.90
CA ASN A 66 4.06 -3.77 14.05
C ASN A 66 3.22 -2.50 13.86
N SER A 67 2.85 -2.18 12.62
CA SER A 67 2.12 -0.95 12.29
C SER A 67 0.69 -0.93 12.84
N ILE A 68 0.05 -2.08 12.98
CA ILE A 68 -1.32 -2.18 13.50
C ILE A 68 -1.40 -1.72 14.97
N ALA A 69 -0.39 -2.03 15.77
CA ALA A 69 -0.33 -1.55 17.16
C ALA A 69 -0.17 -0.02 17.24
N LEU A 70 0.71 0.55 16.40
CA LEU A 70 0.91 2.01 16.31
C LEU A 70 -0.35 2.71 15.80
N LEU A 71 -1.05 2.11 14.82
CA LEU A 71 -2.32 2.60 14.31
C LEU A 71 -3.40 2.59 15.40
N ALA A 72 -3.57 1.48 16.11
CA ALA A 72 -4.58 1.34 17.16
C ALA A 72 -4.34 2.32 18.32
N GLN A 73 -3.08 2.64 18.63
CA GLN A 73 -2.69 3.61 19.66
C GLN A 73 -2.70 5.07 19.16
N ASN A 74 -3.12 5.32 17.92
CA ASN A 74 -3.11 6.63 17.26
C ASN A 74 -1.71 7.30 17.23
N GLN A 75 -0.65 6.52 17.32
CA GLN A 75 0.72 7.00 17.06
C GLN A 75 0.95 7.23 15.56
N LEU A 76 0.30 6.41 14.74
CA LEU A 76 0.05 6.63 13.31
C LEU A 76 -1.45 6.80 13.11
N GLN A 77 -1.86 7.75 12.28
CA GLN A 77 -3.27 7.96 11.93
C GLN A 77 -3.70 7.04 10.81
N LEU A 78 -2.79 6.76 9.88
CA LEU A 78 -3.00 5.80 8.79
C LEU A 78 -1.81 4.84 8.67
N VAL A 79 -2.08 3.68 8.09
CA VAL A 79 -1.06 2.70 7.67
C VAL A 79 -1.35 2.28 6.23
N GLU A 80 -0.33 2.42 5.39
CA GLU A 80 -0.34 2.02 3.99
C GLU A 80 0.46 0.73 3.85
N GLY A 81 -0.18 -0.41 4.01
CA GLY A 81 0.53 -1.68 4.14
C GLY A 81 -0.24 -2.91 3.70
N GLY A 82 0.46 -4.05 3.75
CA GLY A 82 -0.13 -5.36 3.48
C GLY A 82 -1.18 -5.76 4.51
N ILE A 83 -2.20 -6.47 4.07
CA ILE A 83 -3.18 -7.10 4.94
C ILE A 83 -2.44 -8.14 5.81
N SER A 84 -2.80 -8.24 7.09
CA SER A 84 -2.12 -9.14 8.02
C SER A 84 -3.07 -9.76 9.04
N ALA A 85 -2.69 -10.88 9.59
CA ALA A 85 -3.40 -11.50 10.73
C ALA A 85 -3.52 -10.53 11.92
N GLY A 86 -2.52 -9.68 12.12
CA GLY A 86 -2.53 -8.66 13.17
C GLY A 86 -3.70 -7.68 13.07
N TYR A 87 -4.15 -7.37 11.85
CA TYR A 87 -5.33 -6.54 11.65
C TYR A 87 -6.61 -7.23 12.16
N PHE A 88 -6.83 -8.49 11.80
CA PHE A 88 -8.00 -9.25 12.23
C PHE A 88 -7.99 -9.49 13.77
N ASN A 89 -6.82 -9.71 14.36
CA ASN A 89 -6.66 -9.77 15.80
C ASN A 89 -6.93 -8.43 16.50
N ALA A 90 -6.67 -7.30 15.83
CA ALA A 90 -7.04 -5.98 16.35
C ALA A 90 -8.56 -5.78 16.34
N LEU A 91 -9.26 -6.22 15.28
CA LEU A 91 -10.73 -6.20 15.24
C LEU A 91 -11.37 -7.04 16.31
N GLU A 92 -10.82 -8.24 16.59
CA GLU A 92 -11.30 -9.12 17.69
C GLU A 92 -11.21 -8.40 19.05
N LYS A 93 -10.14 -7.66 19.26
CA LYS A 93 -9.91 -6.87 20.49
C LYS A 93 -10.66 -5.54 20.49
N HIS A 94 -11.53 -5.30 19.51
CA HIS A 94 -12.27 -4.05 19.35
C HIS A 94 -11.37 -2.79 19.29
N LEU A 95 -10.16 -2.94 18.75
CA LEU A 95 -9.27 -1.79 18.57
C LEU A 95 -9.78 -0.88 17.43
N PRO A 96 -9.54 0.43 17.51
CA PRO A 96 -10.09 1.42 16.59
C PRO A 96 -9.35 1.43 15.25
N VAL A 97 -9.53 0.38 14.43
CA VAL A 97 -8.88 0.25 13.11
C VAL A 97 -9.88 -0.23 12.07
N THR A 98 -9.78 0.27 10.82
CA THR A 98 -10.54 -0.24 9.68
C THR A 98 -9.73 -0.12 8.38
N MET A 99 -10.01 -1.01 7.41
CA MET A 99 -9.52 -0.89 6.03
C MET A 99 -10.43 0.02 5.23
N VAL A 100 -9.87 0.81 4.31
CA VAL A 100 -10.65 1.80 3.56
C VAL A 100 -10.47 1.68 2.06
N LEU A 101 -9.24 1.56 1.56
CA LEU A 101 -8.94 1.77 0.15
C LEU A 101 -7.91 0.77 -0.35
N ASP A 102 -8.10 0.24 -1.59
CA ASP A 102 -7.13 -0.61 -2.29
C ASP A 102 -5.85 0.16 -2.62
N ARG A 103 -4.73 -0.44 -2.29
CA ARG A 103 -3.40 0.12 -2.51
C ARG A 103 -2.55 -0.73 -3.44
N VAL A 104 -2.67 -2.05 -3.36
CA VAL A 104 -2.02 -3.00 -4.26
C VAL A 104 -2.96 -4.17 -4.52
N SER A 105 -3.30 -4.33 -5.78
CA SER A 105 -4.08 -5.47 -6.29
C SER A 105 -3.48 -6.03 -7.57
N SER A 106 -3.98 -7.19 -8.00
CA SER A 106 -3.47 -7.89 -9.19
C SER A 106 -3.47 -7.03 -10.46
N PRO A 107 -2.42 -7.10 -11.30
CA PRO A 107 -1.18 -7.86 -11.15
C PRO A 107 -0.26 -7.29 -10.07
N LEU A 108 0.25 -8.18 -9.21
CA LEU A 108 1.03 -7.78 -8.02
C LEU A 108 2.48 -7.42 -8.34
N GLY A 109 3.05 -8.07 -9.35
CA GLY A 109 4.49 -8.04 -9.63
C GLY A 109 5.33 -8.76 -8.55
N HIS A 110 4.67 -9.53 -7.68
CA HIS A 110 5.33 -10.37 -6.69
C HIS A 110 5.88 -11.64 -7.34
N ASN A 111 6.83 -12.29 -6.70
CA ASN A 111 7.33 -13.58 -7.13
C ASN A 111 7.88 -14.40 -5.96
N LEU A 112 7.58 -15.69 -5.93
CA LEU A 112 8.36 -16.63 -5.15
C LEU A 112 9.64 -16.90 -5.95
N MET A 113 10.77 -16.47 -5.42
CA MET A 113 12.08 -16.61 -6.06
C MET A 113 12.87 -17.76 -5.46
N LEU A 114 13.75 -18.37 -6.24
CA LEU A 114 14.68 -19.40 -5.79
C LEU A 114 16.11 -18.89 -5.79
N ARG A 115 16.94 -19.46 -4.92
CA ARG A 115 18.39 -19.34 -5.00
C ARG A 115 18.87 -19.89 -6.35
N PRO A 116 19.81 -19.22 -7.03
CA PRO A 116 20.15 -19.54 -8.43
C PRO A 116 20.61 -20.99 -8.68
N ASP A 117 21.34 -21.60 -7.72
CA ASP A 117 21.81 -22.98 -7.82
C ASP A 117 20.69 -24.04 -7.76
N LEU A 118 19.50 -23.64 -7.32
CA LEU A 118 18.31 -24.49 -7.29
C LEU A 118 17.50 -24.43 -8.60
N LYS A 119 17.85 -23.51 -9.52
CA LYS A 119 17.21 -23.42 -10.82
C LYS A 119 17.36 -24.74 -11.59
N GLY A 120 16.24 -25.31 -12.04
CA GLY A 120 16.20 -26.60 -12.74
C GLY A 120 16.21 -27.81 -11.81
N GLN A 121 16.64 -27.68 -10.55
CA GLN A 121 16.47 -28.71 -9.53
C GLN A 121 15.07 -28.68 -8.92
N ILE A 122 14.55 -27.47 -8.67
CA ILE A 122 13.20 -27.21 -8.19
C ILE A 122 12.39 -26.63 -9.36
N THR A 123 11.47 -27.43 -9.88
CA THR A 123 10.59 -27.08 -11.01
C THR A 123 9.11 -27.09 -10.64
N GLN A 124 8.76 -27.65 -9.47
CA GLN A 124 7.40 -27.76 -8.94
C GLN A 124 7.37 -27.35 -7.47
N LEU A 125 6.28 -26.77 -7.01
CA LEU A 125 6.15 -26.25 -5.64
C LEU A 125 6.31 -27.36 -4.58
N ARG A 126 5.84 -28.59 -4.84
CA ARG A 126 6.02 -29.73 -3.91
C ARG A 126 7.48 -30.09 -3.63
N GLN A 127 8.43 -29.68 -4.48
CA GLN A 127 9.87 -29.88 -4.24
C GLN A 127 10.46 -28.88 -3.23
N LEU A 128 9.66 -27.94 -2.77
CA LEU A 128 10.01 -27.04 -1.66
C LEU A 128 9.90 -27.72 -0.30
N LYS A 129 9.41 -28.94 -0.22
CA LYS A 129 9.35 -29.69 1.07
C LYS A 129 10.73 -29.76 1.72
N GLY A 130 10.80 -29.36 3.01
CA GLY A 130 12.04 -29.28 3.79
C GLY A 130 12.96 -28.11 3.41
N LYS A 131 12.56 -27.19 2.53
CA LYS A 131 13.32 -26.00 2.16
C LYS A 131 13.04 -24.83 3.10
N THR A 132 14.00 -23.94 3.20
CA THR A 132 13.89 -22.70 3.96
C THR A 132 13.35 -21.58 3.08
N ILE A 133 12.19 -21.03 3.45
CA ILE A 133 11.51 -19.97 2.67
C ILE A 133 11.42 -18.70 3.52
N ALA A 134 11.87 -17.57 2.97
CA ALA A 134 11.76 -16.29 3.65
C ALA A 134 10.43 -15.57 3.34
N THR A 135 9.86 -15.01 4.41
CA THR A 135 8.75 -14.02 4.36
C THR A 135 9.16 -12.78 5.15
N ASN A 136 8.47 -11.64 4.96
CA ASN A 136 8.83 -10.41 5.68
C ASN A 136 8.12 -10.25 7.04
N GLY A 137 7.30 -11.20 7.47
CA GLY A 137 6.60 -11.14 8.75
C GLY A 137 5.71 -12.36 8.99
N GLN A 138 5.67 -12.84 10.22
CA GLN A 138 4.71 -13.87 10.61
C GLN A 138 3.28 -13.29 10.52
N GLY A 139 2.37 -14.01 9.84
CA GLY A 139 1.01 -13.52 9.60
C GLY A 139 0.93 -12.29 8.67
N ALA A 140 2.00 -11.99 7.92
CA ALA A 140 1.98 -11.01 6.84
C ALA A 140 1.37 -11.59 5.56
N VAL A 141 1.00 -10.71 4.61
CA VAL A 141 0.52 -11.14 3.29
C VAL A 141 1.52 -12.06 2.58
N SER A 142 2.82 -11.85 2.75
CA SER A 142 3.86 -12.72 2.19
C SER A 142 3.77 -14.15 2.71
N THR A 143 3.37 -14.36 3.97
CA THR A 143 3.14 -15.69 4.53
C THR A 143 1.89 -16.35 3.93
N TYR A 144 0.83 -15.56 3.72
CA TYR A 144 -0.37 -16.02 3.01
C TYR A 144 -0.04 -16.45 1.58
N GLU A 145 0.69 -15.63 0.82
CA GLU A 145 1.09 -15.95 -0.56
C GLU A 145 1.91 -17.25 -0.63
N VAL A 146 2.90 -17.41 0.25
CA VAL A 146 3.68 -18.65 0.34
C VAL A 146 2.79 -19.84 0.68
N GLY A 147 1.90 -19.70 1.67
CA GLY A 147 0.99 -20.78 2.07
C GLY A 147 0.07 -21.22 0.95
N LYS A 148 -0.57 -20.28 0.25
CA LYS A 148 -1.45 -20.57 -0.89
C LYS A 148 -0.69 -21.21 -2.06
N LEU A 149 0.54 -20.76 -2.33
CA LEU A 149 1.41 -21.40 -3.33
C LEU A 149 1.71 -22.86 -2.96
N LEU A 150 2.10 -23.12 -1.71
CA LEU A 150 2.37 -24.47 -1.23
C LEU A 150 1.13 -25.37 -1.30
N GLU A 151 -0.02 -24.87 -0.84
CA GLU A 151 -1.31 -25.59 -0.86
C GLU A 151 -1.74 -25.98 -2.27
N SER A 152 -1.42 -25.18 -3.28
CA SER A 152 -1.74 -25.49 -4.69
C SER A 152 -1.04 -26.74 -5.24
N ASP A 153 0.01 -27.23 -4.57
CA ASP A 153 0.76 -28.44 -4.95
C ASP A 153 0.88 -29.43 -3.76
N GLY A 154 -0.09 -29.35 -2.82
CA GLY A 154 -0.28 -30.34 -1.75
C GLY A 154 0.66 -30.23 -0.56
N LEU A 155 1.34 -29.09 -0.40
CA LEU A 155 2.13 -28.78 0.79
C LEU A 155 1.40 -27.79 1.72
N THR A 156 1.91 -27.68 2.93
CA THR A 156 1.48 -26.69 3.92
C THR A 156 2.70 -25.91 4.45
N LEU A 157 2.48 -24.88 5.26
CA LEU A 157 3.59 -24.19 5.93
C LEU A 157 4.41 -25.11 6.86
N ASN A 158 3.83 -26.20 7.35
CA ASN A 158 4.54 -27.16 8.20
C ASN A 158 5.53 -28.06 7.42
N ASP A 159 5.43 -28.09 6.10
CA ASP A 159 6.32 -28.85 5.23
C ASP A 159 7.62 -28.10 4.88
N VAL A 160 7.75 -26.83 5.30
CA VAL A 160 8.89 -25.95 4.99
C VAL A 160 9.36 -25.23 6.27
N ASP A 161 10.59 -24.70 6.24
CA ASP A 161 11.12 -23.84 7.32
C ASP A 161 10.88 -22.35 6.95
N ILE A 162 9.96 -21.68 7.63
CA ILE A 162 9.68 -20.25 7.39
C ILE A 162 10.62 -19.39 8.21
N LYS A 163 11.40 -18.55 7.53
CA LYS A 163 12.23 -17.50 8.15
C LYS A 163 11.64 -16.13 7.93
N VAL A 164 11.51 -15.37 9.01
CA VAL A 164 11.09 -13.97 8.96
C VAL A 164 12.33 -13.09 8.80
N ILE A 165 12.46 -12.46 7.63
CA ILE A 165 13.61 -11.63 7.26
C ILE A 165 13.08 -10.39 6.52
N PRO A 166 13.54 -9.16 6.81
CA PRO A 166 13.21 -7.97 6.01
C PRO A 166 13.63 -8.13 4.54
N PHE A 167 12.84 -7.62 3.59
CA PHE A 167 13.14 -7.69 2.16
C PHE A 167 14.54 -7.18 1.80
N THR A 168 15.03 -6.15 2.51
CA THR A 168 16.35 -5.55 2.33
C THR A 168 17.51 -6.51 2.61
N GLN A 169 17.26 -7.60 3.34
CA GLN A 169 18.26 -8.60 3.71
C GLN A 169 18.25 -9.85 2.81
N TYR A 170 17.30 -9.96 1.88
CA TYR A 170 17.15 -11.18 1.05
C TYR A 170 18.38 -11.46 0.19
N ALA A 171 19.01 -10.45 -0.41
CA ALA A 171 20.22 -10.64 -1.20
C ALA A 171 21.35 -11.31 -0.39
N VAL A 172 21.58 -10.82 0.84
CA VAL A 172 22.57 -11.40 1.76
C VAL A 172 22.17 -12.81 2.19
N ALA A 173 20.88 -13.04 2.47
CA ALA A 173 20.39 -14.36 2.89
C ALA A 173 20.52 -15.42 1.78
N PHE A 174 20.23 -15.07 0.51
CA PHE A 174 20.46 -15.94 -0.64
C PHE A 174 21.94 -16.24 -0.85
N ASN A 175 22.82 -15.21 -0.83
CA ASN A 175 24.26 -15.37 -1.03
C ASN A 175 24.90 -16.27 0.02
N ASN A 176 24.46 -16.15 1.27
CA ASN A 176 24.94 -16.96 2.38
C ASN A 176 24.27 -18.35 2.45
N ARG A 177 23.39 -18.69 1.49
CA ARG A 177 22.59 -19.93 1.50
C ARG A 177 21.75 -20.12 2.78
N ALA A 178 21.39 -19.03 3.43
CA ALA A 178 20.53 -19.05 4.62
C ALA A 178 19.06 -19.31 4.29
N ILE A 179 18.68 -19.10 3.04
CA ILE A 179 17.35 -19.38 2.49
C ILE A 179 17.46 -20.04 1.11
N ASP A 180 16.48 -20.88 0.80
CA ASP A 180 16.35 -21.55 -0.50
C ASP A 180 15.41 -20.80 -1.45
N ALA A 181 14.36 -20.19 -0.88
CA ALA A 181 13.37 -19.40 -1.58
C ALA A 181 12.92 -18.19 -0.77
N ALA A 182 12.31 -17.21 -1.42
CA ALA A 182 11.68 -16.06 -0.76
C ALA A 182 10.56 -15.50 -1.61
N ILE A 183 9.47 -15.08 -0.99
CA ILE A 183 8.45 -14.25 -1.64
C ILE A 183 8.94 -12.80 -1.68
N THR A 184 8.88 -12.16 -2.83
CA THR A 184 9.44 -10.82 -3.07
C THR A 184 8.40 -9.88 -3.68
N ILE A 185 8.66 -8.59 -3.49
CA ILE A 185 7.82 -7.49 -3.99
C ILE A 185 8.68 -6.48 -4.78
N PRO A 186 8.12 -5.71 -5.73
CA PRO A 186 8.83 -4.58 -6.33
C PRO A 186 9.17 -3.48 -5.29
N PRO A 187 10.39 -2.89 -5.30
CA PRO A 187 11.46 -3.10 -6.29
C PRO A 187 12.41 -4.27 -5.99
N PHE A 188 12.29 -4.95 -4.85
CA PHE A 188 13.25 -5.98 -4.40
C PHE A 188 13.33 -7.17 -5.37
N THR A 189 12.22 -7.57 -6.02
CA THR A 189 12.23 -8.58 -7.08
C THR A 189 13.22 -8.22 -8.17
N ALA A 190 13.16 -7.00 -8.68
CA ALA A 190 14.06 -6.50 -9.71
C ALA A 190 15.53 -6.45 -9.23
N GLN A 191 15.74 -5.98 -8.00
CA GLN A 191 17.08 -5.89 -7.40
C GLN A 191 17.74 -7.26 -7.29
N LEU A 192 17.02 -8.27 -6.85
CA LEU A 192 17.52 -9.64 -6.71
C LEU A 192 17.84 -10.29 -8.05
N LEU A 193 16.99 -10.06 -9.07
CA LEU A 193 17.21 -10.56 -10.44
C LEU A 193 18.46 -9.95 -11.06
N GLU A 194 18.58 -8.62 -11.04
CA GLU A 194 19.72 -7.92 -11.64
C GLU A 194 21.04 -8.15 -10.89
N GLY A 195 20.97 -8.37 -9.57
CA GLY A 195 22.12 -8.76 -8.77
C GLY A 195 22.53 -10.22 -8.91
N GLY A 196 21.77 -11.04 -9.64
CA GLY A 196 22.01 -12.47 -9.75
C GLY A 196 21.85 -13.25 -8.44
N HIS A 197 21.17 -12.65 -7.44
CA HIS A 197 20.98 -13.25 -6.11
C HIS A 197 19.86 -14.28 -6.07
N ALA A 198 18.89 -14.16 -6.97
CA ALA A 198 17.76 -15.09 -7.08
C ALA A 198 17.22 -15.15 -8.51
N VAL A 199 16.40 -16.17 -8.78
CA VAL A 199 15.70 -16.35 -10.05
C VAL A 199 14.20 -16.49 -9.81
N ASN A 200 13.37 -16.03 -10.75
CA ASN A 200 11.92 -16.19 -10.68
C ASN A 200 11.54 -17.67 -10.70
N PHE A 201 10.53 -18.02 -9.91
CA PHE A 201 10.02 -19.39 -9.84
C PHE A 201 8.50 -19.43 -10.01
N LYS A 202 7.72 -18.74 -9.18
CA LYS A 202 6.26 -18.73 -9.27
C LYS A 202 5.69 -17.35 -8.97
N ASP A 203 4.76 -16.91 -9.79
CA ASP A 203 3.96 -15.72 -9.55
C ASP A 203 2.72 -16.11 -8.72
N PRO A 204 2.45 -15.46 -7.58
CA PRO A 204 1.22 -15.69 -6.81
C PRO A 204 -0.05 -15.42 -7.61
N ASP A 205 -0.04 -14.44 -8.53
CA ASP A 205 -1.20 -14.12 -9.36
C ASP A 205 -1.65 -15.28 -10.27
N ASP A 206 -0.75 -16.17 -10.65
CA ASP A 206 -1.07 -17.34 -11.47
C ASP A 206 -1.86 -18.40 -10.68
N VAL A 207 -1.68 -18.46 -9.37
CA VAL A 207 -2.10 -19.59 -8.53
C VAL A 207 -3.16 -19.23 -7.52
N VAL A 208 -2.98 -18.10 -6.81
CA VAL A 208 -3.83 -17.73 -5.67
C VAL A 208 -5.22 -17.29 -6.15
N LYS A 209 -6.25 -17.81 -5.52
CA LYS A 209 -7.66 -17.48 -5.77
C LYS A 209 -8.34 -17.08 -4.46
N PRO A 210 -9.43 -16.27 -4.50
CA PRO A 210 -10.09 -15.69 -5.70
C PRO A 210 -9.30 -14.51 -6.30
N HIS A 211 -9.52 -14.25 -7.60
CA HIS A 211 -8.91 -13.18 -8.36
C HIS A 211 -9.93 -12.06 -8.70
N PRO A 212 -9.48 -10.80 -8.83
CA PRO A 212 -8.14 -10.31 -8.54
C PRO A 212 -7.85 -10.28 -7.03
N LEU A 213 -6.57 -10.33 -6.67
CA LEU A 213 -6.16 -10.19 -5.27
C LEU A 213 -6.12 -8.71 -4.89
N THR A 214 -6.58 -8.35 -3.69
CA THR A 214 -6.15 -7.15 -2.96
C THR A 214 -5.26 -7.60 -1.81
N ILE A 215 -4.03 -7.14 -1.78
CA ILE A 215 -3.02 -7.60 -0.80
C ILE A 215 -2.50 -6.48 0.10
N ALA A 216 -2.63 -5.24 -0.32
CA ALA A 216 -2.29 -4.09 0.50
C ALA A 216 -3.38 -3.01 0.40
N VAL A 217 -3.62 -2.36 1.51
CA VAL A 217 -4.72 -1.41 1.69
C VAL A 217 -4.27 -0.20 2.51
N SER A 218 -5.05 0.87 2.43
CA SER A 218 -5.01 1.96 3.41
C SER A 218 -5.87 1.57 4.60
N MET A 219 -5.28 1.62 5.79
CA MET A 219 -5.95 1.41 7.07
C MET A 219 -5.91 2.70 7.89
N ILE A 220 -6.97 2.96 8.66
CA ILE A 220 -7.11 4.18 9.45
C ILE A 220 -7.48 3.87 10.90
N ASN A 221 -7.01 4.73 11.82
CA ASN A 221 -7.53 4.77 13.17
C ASN A 221 -8.93 5.41 13.16
N THR A 222 -9.95 4.66 13.61
CA THR A 222 -11.35 5.09 13.53
C THR A 222 -11.72 6.20 14.50
N ASP A 223 -11.04 6.30 15.65
CA ASP A 223 -11.26 7.38 16.63
C ASP A 223 -10.74 8.70 16.05
N PHE A 224 -9.53 8.68 15.48
CA PHE A 224 -8.98 9.84 14.79
C PHE A 224 -9.87 10.27 13.62
N ALA A 225 -10.33 9.31 12.82
CA ALA A 225 -11.19 9.56 11.67
C ALA A 225 -12.53 10.19 12.08
N SER A 226 -13.13 9.71 13.16
CA SER A 226 -14.39 10.24 13.70
C SER A 226 -14.24 11.67 14.21
N ALA A 227 -13.12 11.98 14.86
CA ALA A 227 -12.81 13.33 15.36
C ALA A 227 -12.45 14.31 14.23
N ASN A 228 -12.01 13.83 13.06
CA ASN A 228 -11.52 14.63 11.93
C ASN A 228 -12.21 14.28 10.61
N GLN A 229 -13.52 14.03 10.64
CA GLN A 229 -14.27 13.38 9.57
C GLN A 229 -14.14 14.08 8.20
N GLU A 230 -14.22 15.41 8.17
CA GLU A 230 -14.08 16.18 6.93
C GLU A 230 -12.66 16.07 6.35
N PHE A 231 -11.63 16.25 7.21
CA PHE A 231 -10.24 16.13 6.78
C PHE A 231 -9.93 14.73 6.22
N ILE A 232 -10.44 13.69 6.86
CA ILE A 232 -10.19 12.31 6.41
C ILE A 232 -10.93 11.98 5.11
N ARG A 233 -12.16 12.46 4.90
CA ARG A 233 -12.84 12.37 3.60
C ARG A 233 -12.01 13.04 2.50
N ASN A 234 -11.50 14.22 2.78
CA ASN A 234 -10.66 14.97 1.86
C ASN A 234 -9.26 14.33 1.68
N TYR A 235 -8.71 13.66 2.71
CA TYR A 235 -7.50 12.84 2.56
C TYR A 235 -7.69 11.76 1.51
N TYR A 236 -8.76 10.97 1.60
CA TYR A 236 -9.03 9.91 0.63
C TYR A 236 -9.39 10.45 -0.76
N LEU A 237 -10.01 11.62 -0.85
CA LEU A 237 -10.22 12.31 -2.13
C LEU A 237 -8.86 12.67 -2.78
N ALA A 238 -7.95 13.29 -2.03
CA ALA A 238 -6.60 13.65 -2.48
C ALA A 238 -5.78 12.39 -2.85
N TYR A 239 -5.87 11.36 -2.01
CA TYR A 239 -5.14 10.11 -2.24
C TYR A 239 -5.65 9.37 -3.47
N LEU A 240 -6.96 9.34 -3.71
CA LEU A 240 -7.53 8.73 -4.91
C LEU A 240 -7.12 9.45 -6.20
N ARG A 241 -6.94 10.78 -6.16
CA ARG A 241 -6.31 11.54 -7.27
C ARG A 241 -4.90 11.04 -7.56
N ALA A 242 -4.09 10.90 -6.52
CA ALA A 242 -2.71 10.39 -6.65
C ALA A 242 -2.67 8.93 -7.15
N ILE A 243 -3.62 8.10 -6.75
CA ILE A 243 -3.78 6.72 -7.26
C ILE A 243 -4.10 6.72 -8.76
N ARG A 244 -4.98 7.60 -9.21
CA ARG A 244 -5.32 7.73 -10.62
C ARG A 244 -4.12 8.18 -11.46
N ASP A 245 -3.33 9.12 -10.94
CA ASP A 245 -2.07 9.52 -11.56
C ASP A 245 -1.08 8.35 -11.64
N TYR A 246 -0.94 7.58 -10.56
CA TYR A 246 -0.14 6.35 -10.60
C TYR A 246 -0.61 5.40 -11.70
N CYS A 247 -1.92 5.21 -11.85
CA CYS A 247 -2.48 4.35 -12.88
C CYS A 247 -2.20 4.88 -14.30
N GLN A 248 -2.20 6.20 -14.50
CA GLN A 248 -1.72 6.78 -15.77
C GLN A 248 -0.23 6.47 -16.01
N ALA A 249 0.62 6.67 -14.98
CA ALA A 249 2.05 6.35 -15.05
C ALA A 249 2.31 4.85 -15.29
N TYR A 250 1.54 3.97 -14.64
CA TYR A 250 1.59 2.52 -14.81
C TYR A 250 1.42 2.12 -16.28
N HIS A 251 0.47 2.72 -16.97
CA HIS A 251 0.20 2.49 -18.39
C HIS A 251 1.10 3.28 -19.36
N GLY A 252 2.17 3.91 -18.88
CA GLY A 252 3.07 4.68 -19.72
C GLY A 252 2.54 6.05 -20.11
N GLY A 253 1.60 6.63 -19.36
CA GLY A 253 1.07 7.98 -19.57
C GLY A 253 2.12 9.07 -19.39
N SER A 254 1.73 10.31 -19.71
CA SER A 254 2.61 11.49 -19.78
C SER A 254 3.43 11.77 -18.52
N ILE A 255 2.90 11.40 -17.36
CA ILE A 255 3.52 11.64 -16.05
C ILE A 255 4.50 10.55 -15.59
N ARG A 256 4.68 9.45 -16.37
CA ARG A 256 5.51 8.30 -15.95
C ARG A 256 6.94 8.70 -15.59
N ALA A 257 7.57 9.56 -16.40
CA ALA A 257 8.95 9.99 -16.14
C ALA A 257 9.08 10.74 -14.82
N ALA A 258 8.19 11.70 -14.56
CA ALA A 258 8.17 12.46 -13.30
C ALA A 258 7.88 11.57 -12.09
N PHE A 259 7.04 10.55 -12.26
CA PHE A 259 6.77 9.58 -11.19
C PHE A 259 8.01 8.72 -10.85
N ILE A 260 8.78 8.32 -11.87
CA ILE A 260 10.06 7.61 -11.69
C ILE A 260 11.09 8.51 -10.98
N GLU A 261 11.21 9.78 -11.38
CA GLU A 261 12.09 10.73 -10.70
C GLU A 261 11.73 10.88 -9.21
N LEU A 262 10.45 10.98 -8.89
CA LEU A 262 10.00 11.02 -7.49
C LEU A 262 10.38 9.74 -6.74
N ALA A 263 10.18 8.57 -7.32
CA ALA A 263 10.54 7.29 -6.71
C ALA A 263 12.04 7.19 -6.41
N ILE A 264 12.89 7.75 -7.28
CA ILE A 264 14.34 7.83 -7.07
C ILE A 264 14.68 8.81 -5.95
N ARG A 265 14.18 10.05 -6.02
CA ARG A 265 14.45 11.09 -5.01
C ARG A 265 13.97 10.70 -3.61
N SER A 266 12.90 9.94 -3.51
CA SER A 266 12.37 9.44 -2.24
C SER A 266 13.11 8.22 -1.68
N GLY A 267 14.13 7.70 -2.40
CA GLY A 267 14.87 6.51 -2.00
C GLY A 267 14.09 5.21 -2.11
N THR A 268 12.95 5.22 -2.82
CA THR A 268 12.16 3.99 -3.09
C THR A 268 12.96 3.00 -3.92
N GLU A 269 13.64 3.48 -4.95
CA GLU A 269 14.64 2.77 -5.75
C GLU A 269 15.73 3.76 -6.12
N THR A 270 16.96 3.30 -6.26
CA THR A 270 18.12 4.13 -6.62
C THR A 270 18.55 3.97 -8.08
N ARG A 271 18.02 2.98 -8.77
CA ARG A 271 18.34 2.60 -10.15
C ARG A 271 17.12 2.80 -11.05
N PRO A 272 17.05 3.93 -11.80
CA PRO A 272 15.89 4.25 -12.64
C PRO A 272 15.61 3.20 -13.71
N GLU A 273 16.64 2.52 -14.23
CA GLU A 273 16.50 1.47 -15.23
C GLU A 273 15.62 0.32 -14.74
N LEU A 274 15.61 0.01 -13.44
CA LEU A 274 14.76 -1.05 -12.89
C LEU A 274 13.28 -0.66 -12.93
N LEU A 275 12.96 0.61 -12.71
CA LEU A 275 11.59 1.12 -12.78
C LEU A 275 11.06 1.19 -14.22
N HIS A 276 11.95 1.26 -15.21
CA HIS A 276 11.59 1.16 -16.62
C HIS A 276 11.41 -0.30 -17.08
N LYS A 277 12.29 -1.20 -16.64
CA LYS A 277 12.41 -2.57 -17.12
C LYS A 277 11.39 -3.52 -16.47
N TYR A 278 11.09 -3.34 -15.19
CA TYR A 278 10.26 -4.27 -14.42
C TYR A 278 8.84 -3.75 -14.20
N PRO A 279 7.86 -4.65 -14.08
CA PRO A 279 6.48 -4.26 -13.84
C PRO A 279 6.32 -3.59 -12.47
N TRP A 280 5.39 -2.65 -12.39
CA TRP A 280 4.90 -2.07 -11.16
C TRP A 280 3.69 -2.87 -10.67
N PRO A 281 3.38 -2.90 -9.35
CA PRO A 281 2.14 -3.49 -8.87
C PRO A 281 0.93 -2.67 -9.34
N ALA A 282 -0.15 -3.33 -9.72
CA ALA A 282 -1.39 -2.64 -10.06
C ALA A 282 -2.19 -2.27 -8.81
N ARG A 283 -3.28 -1.55 -9.03
CA ARG A 283 -4.28 -1.15 -8.03
C ARG A 283 -5.57 -0.72 -8.70
N SER A 284 -6.63 -0.59 -7.92
CA SER A 284 -7.88 -0.03 -8.40
C SER A 284 -7.79 1.50 -8.55
N PRO A 285 -8.01 2.09 -9.73
CA PRO A 285 -8.07 3.55 -9.91
C PRO A 285 -9.28 4.19 -9.20
N ASN A 286 -10.20 3.37 -8.74
CA ASN A 286 -11.36 3.75 -7.94
C ASN A 286 -11.19 3.40 -6.44
N GLY A 287 -10.03 2.91 -6.03
CA GLY A 287 -9.75 2.55 -4.65
C GLY A 287 -10.52 1.34 -4.11
N THR A 288 -11.16 0.57 -4.99
CA THR A 288 -12.04 -0.54 -4.62
C THR A 288 -11.23 -1.73 -4.13
N ILE A 289 -11.49 -2.19 -2.91
CA ILE A 289 -10.96 -3.44 -2.35
C ILE A 289 -11.72 -4.63 -2.93
N HIS A 290 -11.02 -5.65 -3.40
CA HIS A 290 -11.62 -6.93 -3.81
C HIS A 290 -11.94 -7.76 -2.58
N VAL A 291 -13.15 -7.55 -2.06
CA VAL A 291 -13.60 -8.11 -0.77
C VAL A 291 -13.47 -9.62 -0.71
N ALA A 292 -13.76 -10.32 -1.81
CA ALA A 292 -13.67 -11.79 -1.83
C ALA A 292 -12.24 -12.30 -1.53
N SER A 293 -11.21 -11.68 -2.11
CA SER A 293 -9.81 -12.05 -1.85
C SER A 293 -9.36 -11.69 -0.42
N MET A 294 -9.86 -10.57 0.11
CA MET A 294 -9.58 -10.15 1.48
C MET A 294 -10.22 -11.12 2.49
N LEU A 295 -11.47 -11.59 2.24
CA LEU A 295 -12.13 -12.58 3.08
C LEU A 295 -11.46 -13.97 3.00
N ASP A 296 -10.98 -14.39 1.82
CA ASP A 296 -10.17 -15.62 1.69
C ASP A 296 -8.88 -15.52 2.51
N MET A 297 -8.22 -14.37 2.47
CA MET A 297 -7.01 -14.15 3.28
C MET A 297 -7.32 -14.19 4.78
N GLN A 298 -8.43 -13.61 5.23
CA GLN A 298 -8.90 -13.69 6.61
C GLN A 298 -9.12 -15.15 7.04
N ALA A 299 -9.90 -15.92 6.24
CA ALA A 299 -10.20 -17.32 6.49
C ALA A 299 -8.93 -18.18 6.53
N TRP A 300 -7.98 -17.88 5.62
CA TRP A 300 -6.70 -18.57 5.60
C TRP A 300 -5.86 -18.31 6.85
N PHE A 301 -5.78 -17.04 7.31
CA PHE A 301 -5.09 -16.73 8.59
C PHE A 301 -5.75 -17.41 9.77
N HIS A 302 -7.09 -17.46 9.79
CA HIS A 302 -7.83 -18.14 10.84
C HIS A 302 -7.55 -19.65 10.84
N THR A 303 -7.67 -20.31 9.70
CA THR A 303 -7.38 -21.75 9.52
C THR A 303 -5.95 -22.10 9.96
N ASN A 304 -4.99 -21.24 9.66
CA ASN A 304 -3.59 -21.41 10.02
C ASN A 304 -3.25 -20.89 11.45
N ARG A 305 -4.25 -20.57 12.26
CA ARG A 305 -4.12 -20.16 13.68
C ARG A 305 -3.26 -18.89 13.86
N MET A 306 -3.26 -18.01 12.88
CA MET A 306 -2.59 -16.71 12.92
C MET A 306 -3.53 -15.58 13.34
N SER A 307 -4.84 -15.76 13.13
CA SER A 307 -5.92 -14.93 13.68
C SER A 307 -6.94 -15.80 14.42
N ASN A 308 -7.64 -15.20 15.40
CA ASN A 308 -8.54 -15.97 16.29
C ASN A 308 -10.00 -15.91 15.84
N ALA A 309 -10.37 -14.95 14.97
CA ALA A 309 -11.74 -14.74 14.55
C ALA A 309 -11.86 -14.34 13.08
N GLU A 310 -13.04 -14.56 12.52
CA GLU A 310 -13.46 -14.07 11.20
C GLU A 310 -14.59 -13.06 11.36
N PHE A 311 -14.63 -12.07 10.49
CA PHE A 311 -15.59 -10.98 10.52
C PHE A 311 -16.28 -10.82 9.15
N PRO A 312 -17.54 -10.39 9.12
CA PRO A 312 -18.19 -10.03 7.86
C PRO A 312 -17.54 -8.78 7.23
N ALA A 313 -17.70 -8.62 5.92
CA ALA A 313 -17.02 -7.61 5.12
C ALA A 313 -17.22 -6.18 5.63
N ASP A 314 -18.41 -5.84 6.10
CA ASP A 314 -18.79 -4.52 6.63
C ASP A 314 -18.11 -4.18 7.98
N ARG A 315 -17.63 -5.19 8.70
CA ARG A 315 -16.81 -5.00 9.91
C ARG A 315 -15.34 -4.80 9.59
N VAL A 316 -14.90 -5.20 8.41
CA VAL A 316 -13.48 -5.19 7.99
C VAL A 316 -13.16 -3.99 7.13
N VAL A 317 -14.10 -3.55 6.28
CA VAL A 317 -13.89 -2.49 5.30
C VAL A 317 -14.94 -1.39 5.44
N ASP A 318 -14.49 -0.16 5.62
CA ASP A 318 -15.33 1.04 5.52
C ASP A 318 -15.17 1.67 4.13
N LYS A 319 -16.22 1.54 3.31
CA LYS A 319 -16.25 2.08 1.94
C LYS A 319 -16.65 3.56 1.88
N SER A 320 -17.16 4.14 2.97
CA SER A 320 -17.79 5.47 2.96
C SER A 320 -16.85 6.58 2.49
N TYR A 321 -15.56 6.47 2.79
CA TYR A 321 -14.54 7.44 2.36
C TYR A 321 -14.24 7.35 0.86
N VAL A 322 -14.17 6.14 0.32
CA VAL A 322 -13.98 5.91 -1.12
C VAL A 322 -15.23 6.36 -1.89
N ASP A 323 -16.41 6.03 -1.40
CA ASP A 323 -17.70 6.44 -2.01
C ASP A 323 -17.82 7.97 -2.04
N TYR A 324 -17.42 8.66 -0.95
CA TYR A 324 -17.34 10.12 -0.92
C TYR A 324 -16.40 10.66 -2.00
N ALA A 325 -15.19 10.11 -2.10
CA ALA A 325 -14.19 10.56 -3.07
C ALA A 325 -14.66 10.34 -4.52
N LEU A 326 -15.27 9.18 -4.80
CA LEU A 326 -15.85 8.86 -6.10
C LEU A 326 -17.01 9.78 -6.48
N GLY A 327 -17.80 10.20 -5.51
CA GLY A 327 -18.88 11.18 -5.72
C GLY A 327 -18.36 12.60 -6.07
N LYS A 328 -17.10 12.89 -5.85
CA LYS A 328 -16.45 14.18 -6.15
C LYS A 328 -15.56 14.16 -7.40
N LEU A 329 -15.10 12.99 -7.81
CA LEU A 329 -14.21 12.83 -8.96
C LEU A 329 -14.97 12.36 -10.20
N PRO A 330 -14.58 12.80 -11.40
CA PRO A 330 -15.14 12.24 -12.64
C PRO A 330 -14.74 10.76 -12.76
N PRO A 331 -15.43 9.97 -13.60
CA PRO A 331 -14.99 8.62 -13.94
C PRO A 331 -13.52 8.59 -14.38
N PHE A 332 -12.79 7.58 -13.94
CA PHE A 332 -11.40 7.40 -14.39
C PHE A 332 -11.36 7.04 -15.87
N VAL A 333 -10.54 7.74 -16.63
CA VAL A 333 -10.31 7.49 -18.06
C VAL A 333 -8.81 7.36 -18.29
N LEU A 334 -8.41 6.21 -18.84
CA LEU A 334 -7.02 5.95 -19.15
C LEU A 334 -6.57 6.79 -20.37
N GLU A 335 -5.46 7.55 -20.22
CA GLU A 335 -4.87 8.35 -21.31
C GLU A 335 -4.35 7.45 -22.42
N ASN A 336 -3.50 6.47 -22.06
CA ASN A 336 -2.93 5.53 -23.01
C ASN A 336 -3.89 4.37 -23.30
N LYS A 337 -4.87 4.61 -24.17
CA LYS A 337 -5.86 3.59 -24.58
C LYS A 337 -5.26 2.38 -25.30
N GLN A 338 -4.02 2.48 -25.79
CA GLN A 338 -3.33 1.39 -26.49
C GLN A 338 -2.59 0.44 -25.52
N SER A 339 -2.47 0.81 -24.26
CA SER A 339 -1.82 -0.07 -23.27
C SER A 339 -2.58 -1.39 -23.12
N THR A 340 -1.84 -2.49 -23.18
CA THR A 340 -2.36 -3.87 -23.02
C THR A 340 -2.15 -4.39 -21.58
N LEU A 341 -1.53 -3.59 -20.70
CA LEU A 341 -1.30 -4.00 -19.32
C LEU A 341 -2.62 -4.23 -18.59
N ALA A 342 -2.70 -5.34 -17.87
CA ALA A 342 -3.80 -5.61 -16.96
C ALA A 342 -3.66 -4.77 -15.67
N GLY A 343 -4.76 -4.57 -14.95
CA GLY A 343 -4.79 -3.76 -13.72
C GLY A 343 -4.82 -2.25 -13.99
N CYS A 344 -5.00 -1.45 -12.95
CA CYS A 344 -5.05 0.01 -13.06
C CYS A 344 -6.09 0.56 -14.08
N ARG A 345 -7.24 -0.12 -14.23
CA ARG A 345 -8.30 0.20 -15.20
C ARG A 345 -9.65 0.45 -14.52
#